data_c93f724583d08703cb413689e9b09f75
#
_entry.id   c93f724583d08703cb413689e9b09f75
#
_cell.length_a   1.000
_cell.length_b   1.000
_cell.length_c   1.000
_cell.angle_alpha   90.00
_cell.angle_beta   90.00
_cell.angle_gamma   90.00
#
_symmetry.space_group_name_H-M   'P 1'
#
loop_
_entity.id
_entity.type
_entity.pdbx_description
1 polymer ?
#
loop_
_entity_poly.entity_id
_entity_poly.type
_entity_poly.pdbx_seq_one_letter_code
_entity_poly.pdbx_strand_id
1 'polypeptide(L)' 'MSRWQKIGKYVTIKNYTVYFSAKADNGLLAGEIYGKKNKELSCFVTKFHYWNNKVNYFDSERKVPAYLDKAIKEFKL' A
#
# COMPACT_ATOMS: atom_id res chain seq x y z
N MET A 1 -15.34 2.98 -17.85
CA MET A 1 -14.32 3.61 -17.01
C MET A 1 -14.48 3.18 -15.57
N SER A 2 -13.38 2.82 -14.93
CA SER A 2 -13.41 2.45 -13.52
C SER A 2 -13.63 3.67 -12.65
N ARG A 3 -14.55 3.57 -11.71
CA ARG A 3 -14.75 4.60 -10.71
C ARG A 3 -13.83 4.35 -9.54
N TRP A 4 -13.14 5.38 -9.09
CA TRP A 4 -12.30 5.30 -7.92
C TRP A 4 -13.03 5.85 -6.71
N GLN A 5 -13.06 5.04 -5.66
CA GLN A 5 -13.59 5.47 -4.38
C GLN A 5 -12.42 5.79 -3.46
N LYS A 6 -12.38 7.01 -2.94
CA LYS A 6 -11.31 7.43 -2.04
C LYS A 6 -11.42 6.71 -0.71
N ILE A 7 -10.30 6.13 -0.26
CA ILE A 7 -10.21 5.48 1.04
C ILE A 7 -9.52 6.40 2.05
N GLY A 8 -8.29 6.82 1.75
CA GLY A 8 -7.54 7.74 2.59
C GLY A 8 -7.19 7.18 3.96
N LYS A 9 -6.82 5.91 4.03
CA LYS A 9 -6.58 5.25 5.32
C LYS A 9 -5.12 4.87 5.49
N TYR A 10 -4.57 5.11 6.69
CA TYR A 10 -3.20 4.77 7.05
C TYR A 10 -3.18 3.60 8.02
N VAL A 11 -2.28 2.64 7.77
CA VAL A 11 -2.07 1.51 8.67
C VAL A 11 -0.58 1.42 8.97
N THR A 12 -0.22 1.51 10.24
CA THR A 12 1.18 1.41 10.65
C THR A 12 1.50 -0.04 10.99
N ILE A 13 2.57 -0.56 10.38
CA ILE A 13 3.01 -1.94 10.58
C ILE A 13 4.51 -1.91 10.80
N LYS A 14 4.94 -2.14 12.03
CA LYS A 14 6.36 -2.11 12.42
C LYS A 14 6.99 -0.75 12.03
N ASN A 15 7.98 -0.74 11.15
CA ASN A 15 8.68 0.47 10.74
C ASN A 15 8.11 1.09 9.46
N TYR A 16 6.91 0.66 9.06
CA TYR A 16 6.31 1.12 7.82
C TYR A 16 4.89 1.62 8.05
N THR A 17 4.47 2.53 7.20
CA THR A 17 3.08 2.97 7.14
C THR A 17 2.57 2.70 5.74
N VAL A 18 1.46 1.97 5.65
CA VAL A 18 0.80 1.70 4.39
C VAL A 18 -0.39 2.65 4.26
N TYR A 19 -0.39 3.43 3.19
CA TYR A 19 -1.48 4.34 2.90
C TYR A 19 -2.35 3.75 1.79
N PHE A 20 -3.62 3.51 2.11
CA PHE A 20 -4.60 3.03 1.14
C PHE A 20 -5.33 4.24 0.57
N SER A 21 -4.99 4.61 -0.65
CA SER A 21 -5.50 5.85 -1.24
C SER A 21 -6.90 5.70 -1.84
N ALA A 22 -7.11 4.68 -2.65
CA ALA A 22 -8.39 4.52 -3.34
C ALA A 22 -8.60 3.08 -3.80
N LYS A 23 -9.85 2.75 -4.07
CA LYS A 23 -10.25 1.45 -4.61
C LYS A 23 -11.15 1.66 -5.81
N ALA A 24 -10.85 0.98 -6.90
CA ALA A 24 -11.67 1.04 -8.10
C ALA A 24 -12.86 0.07 -7.97
N ASP A 25 -13.87 0.29 -8.78
CA ASP A 25 -15.07 -0.55 -8.77
C ASP A 25 -14.79 -1.98 -9.24
N ASN A 26 -13.72 -2.19 -10.00
CA ASN A 26 -13.29 -3.53 -10.40
C ASN A 26 -12.49 -4.27 -9.33
N GLY A 27 -12.27 -3.65 -8.18
CA GLY A 27 -11.55 -4.26 -7.08
C GLY A 27 -10.08 -3.87 -6.95
N LEU A 28 -9.56 -3.09 -7.90
CA LEU A 28 -8.17 -2.64 -7.83
C LEU A 28 -7.96 -1.69 -6.65
N LEU A 29 -7.03 -2.04 -5.77
CA LEU A 29 -6.70 -1.25 -4.59
C LEU A 29 -5.36 -0.54 -4.83
N ALA A 30 -5.35 0.76 -4.68
CA ALA A 30 -4.15 1.57 -4.87
C ALA A 30 -3.68 2.15 -3.55
N GLY A 31 -2.36 2.24 -3.41
CA GLY A 31 -1.79 2.83 -2.21
C GLY A 31 -0.30 3.09 -2.33
N GLU A 32 0.27 3.47 -1.20
CA GLU A 32 1.67 3.82 -1.10
C GLU A 32 2.25 3.26 0.20
N ILE A 33 3.55 2.97 0.19
CA ILE A 33 4.26 2.49 1.37
C ILE A 33 5.30 3.53 1.76
N TYR A 34 5.32 3.87 3.04
CA TYR A 34 6.27 4.81 3.61
C TYR A 34 7.09 4.11 4.70
N GLY A 35 8.39 4.29 4.65
CA GLY A 35 9.28 3.78 5.68
C GLY A 35 9.56 4.82 6.73
N LYS A 36 9.78 4.40 7.95
CA LYS A 36 10.11 5.29 9.07
C LYS A 36 11.62 5.32 9.26
N LYS A 37 12.21 6.49 9.16
CA LYS A 37 13.64 6.65 9.36
C LYS A 37 13.87 7.55 10.57
N ASN A 38 14.57 7.03 11.59
CA ASN A 38 15.02 7.79 12.77
C ASN A 38 13.92 8.61 13.46
N LYS A 39 12.77 8.03 13.73
CA LYS A 39 11.65 8.67 14.42
C LYS A 39 11.04 9.88 13.69
N GLU A 40 11.52 10.20 12.51
CA GLU A 40 10.96 11.26 11.71
C GLU A 40 9.95 10.76 10.69
N LEU A 41 9.32 11.70 10.03
CA LEU A 41 8.34 11.39 9.00
C LEU A 41 8.89 10.45 7.94
N SER A 42 8.07 9.56 7.58
CA SER A 42 8.36 8.48 6.66
C SER A 42 8.84 8.95 5.31
N CYS A 43 9.90 8.30 4.83
CA CYS A 43 10.33 8.46 3.45
C CYS A 43 9.43 7.61 2.55
N PHE A 44 9.08 8.15 1.41
CA PHE A 44 8.35 7.39 0.40
C PHE A 44 9.18 6.19 -0.05
N VAL A 45 8.58 5.01 -0.03
CA VAL A 45 9.25 3.77 -0.45
C VAL A 45 8.79 3.38 -1.84
N THR A 46 7.51 3.08 -2.01
CA THR A 46 6.98 2.69 -3.31
C THR A 46 5.46 2.81 -3.34
N LYS A 47 4.92 2.92 -4.53
CA LYS A 47 3.48 2.78 -4.76
C LYS A 47 3.16 1.32 -5.01
N PHE A 48 1.93 0.92 -4.75
CA PHE A 48 1.49 -0.43 -5.06
C PHE A 48 0.07 -0.43 -5.61
N HIS A 49 -0.21 -1.49 -6.38
CA HIS A 49 -1.57 -1.83 -6.78
C HIS A 49 -1.83 -3.27 -6.37
N TYR A 50 -2.92 -3.51 -5.67
CA TYR A 50 -3.33 -4.86 -5.30
C TYR A 50 -4.55 -5.25 -6.11
N TRP A 51 -4.44 -6.33 -6.86
CA TRP A 51 -5.52 -6.84 -7.68
C TRP A 51 -5.33 -8.33 -7.92
N ASN A 52 -6.42 -9.07 -7.88
CA ASN A 52 -6.42 -10.51 -8.19
C ASN A 52 -5.40 -11.28 -7.33
N ASN A 53 -5.40 -11.02 -6.03
CA ASN A 53 -4.54 -11.68 -5.04
C ASN A 53 -3.03 -11.43 -5.23
N LYS A 54 -2.67 -10.43 -6.02
CA LYS A 54 -1.28 -10.08 -6.24
C LYS A 54 -1.06 -8.60 -6.00
N VAL A 55 -0.01 -8.27 -5.25
CA VAL A 55 0.41 -6.89 -5.03
C VAL A 55 1.53 -6.57 -6.01
N ASN A 56 1.33 -5.54 -6.82
CA ASN A 56 2.33 -5.08 -7.76
C ASN A 56 2.95 -3.79 -7.24
N TYR A 57 4.27 -3.77 -7.11
CA TYR A 57 5.01 -2.63 -6.63
C TYR A 57 5.64 -1.88 -7.80
N PHE A 58 5.50 -0.56 -7.80
CA PHE A 58 6.00 0.26 -8.90
C PHE A 58 7.52 0.31 -8.96
N ASP A 59 8.15 0.24 -7.78
CA ASP A 59 9.60 0.18 -7.70
C ASP A 59 10.03 -1.24 -7.31
N SER A 60 10.26 -2.07 -8.31
CA SER A 60 10.61 -3.46 -8.10
C SER A 60 12.00 -3.67 -7.51
N GLU A 61 12.86 -2.65 -7.56
CA GLU A 61 14.20 -2.74 -6.98
C GLU A 61 14.18 -2.68 -5.47
N ARG A 62 13.14 -2.11 -4.90
CA ARG A 62 13.01 -2.04 -3.46
C ARG A 62 12.33 -3.28 -2.92
N LYS A 63 13.02 -3.93 -2.00
CA LYS A 63 12.46 -5.13 -1.37
C LYS A 63 11.42 -4.71 -0.34
N VAL A 64 10.19 -5.12 -0.57
CA VAL A 64 9.09 -4.90 0.36
C VAL A 64 8.99 -6.14 1.26
N PRO A 65 9.02 -5.97 2.59
CA PRO A 65 8.91 -7.12 3.49
C PRO A 65 7.62 -7.91 3.26
N ALA A 66 7.71 -9.22 3.41
CA ALA A 66 6.56 -10.10 3.17
C ALA A 66 5.37 -9.79 4.07
N TYR A 67 5.62 -9.31 5.29
CA TYR A 67 4.54 -8.98 6.21
C TYR A 67 3.71 -7.77 5.73
N LEU A 68 4.30 -6.87 4.95
CA LEU A 68 3.55 -5.76 4.34
C LEU A 68 2.65 -6.26 3.22
N ASP A 69 3.18 -7.16 2.40
CA ASP A 69 2.41 -7.79 1.34
C ASP A 69 1.16 -8.49 1.91
N LYS A 70 1.37 -9.24 2.98
CA LYS A 70 0.28 -9.92 3.68
C LYS A 70 -0.74 -8.94 4.25
N ALA A 71 -0.28 -7.85 4.85
CA ALA A 71 -1.15 -6.85 5.43
C ALA A 71 -2.02 -6.17 4.37
N ILE A 72 -1.45 -5.91 3.20
CA ILE A 72 -2.20 -5.32 2.08
C ILE A 72 -3.29 -6.30 1.62
N LYS A 73 -2.96 -7.58 1.51
CA LYS A 73 -3.92 -8.60 1.08
C LYS A 73 -5.05 -8.81 2.09
N GLU A 74 -4.78 -8.57 3.36
CA GLU A 74 -5.76 -8.73 4.43
C GLU A 74 -6.56 -7.44 4.72
N PHE A 75 -6.25 -6.37 4.03
CA PHE A 75 -6.92 -5.09 4.26
C PHE A 75 -8.41 -5.19 3.92
N LYS A 76 -9.24 -4.76 4.86
CA LYS A 76 -10.69 -4.70 4.69
C LYS A 76 -11.16 -3.27 4.85
N LEU A 77 -11.99 -2.85 3.92
CA LEU A 77 -12.65 -1.56 3.98
C LEU A 77 -13.68 -1.49 5.10
#